data_92d8c7846fedfd820e2bbd38177b2817
#
_entry.id   92d8c7846fedfd820e2bbd38177b2817
#
_cell.length_a   1.000
_cell.length_b   1.000
_cell.length_c   1.000
_cell.angle_alpha   90.00
_cell.angle_beta   90.00
_cell.angle_gamma   90.00
#
_symmetry.space_group_name_H-M   'P 1'
#
loop_
_entity.id
_entity.type
_entity.pdbx_description
1 polymer ?
#
loop_
_entity_poly.entity_id
_entity_poly.type
_entity_poly.pdbx_seq_one_letter_code
_entity_poly.pdbx_strand_id
1 'polypeptide(L)'
;MEDMAVLHFDKNELGNLEYSLQREMLSTNRAGGYMSTTIVCCNTRKYHGLMVCPKDDDDENNYVLLSSVDETVVQHDQTFNLAIHRFPGVYEPRGHKYITDFTYTPTPAITYRVGGVVLKKELLWIHSRTQLLIRYTLLDARSDTQLRLRPFLAFRDRHGLSKANLFADGRSYPIPGGVRNRLYEGFPWLHMQMNVPCEFVAAPDWYYNFEYAEEIDRGYPGHEDLLTTGYFETDIVKGQSVIFSCSTEEVDPATLEKDFMEELARRSNKIDFLSCLRHSARQFIVRHGDKTEVVAGYPWFGRWGRDTFIALPGITLTQGGVESCCEVIDTMVREMKDGMFPNMGSAYNSVDAPLWFFW
;
A
#
# COMPACT_ATOMS: atom_id res chain seq x y z
N MET A 1 -5.72 -29.68 11.10
CA MET A 1 -4.90 -28.64 11.76
C MET A 1 -4.95 -27.47 10.82
N GLU A 2 -5.62 -26.38 11.21
CA GLU A 2 -5.49 -25.12 10.47
C GLU A 2 -4.02 -24.71 10.56
N ASP A 3 -3.38 -24.51 9.40
CA ASP A 3 -2.02 -23.96 9.34
C ASP A 3 -2.07 -22.57 9.99
N MET A 4 -1.59 -22.46 11.23
CA MET A 4 -1.49 -21.16 11.89
C MET A 4 -0.52 -20.30 11.09
N ALA A 5 -0.99 -19.16 10.62
CA ALA A 5 -0.14 -18.17 9.95
C ALA A 5 1.00 -17.74 10.89
N VAL A 6 2.24 -17.76 10.38
CA VAL A 6 3.42 -17.33 11.16
C VAL A 6 3.34 -15.85 11.54
N LEU A 7 2.70 -15.04 10.70
CA LEU A 7 2.44 -13.63 10.97
C LEU A 7 0.97 -13.45 11.37
N HIS A 8 0.70 -13.65 12.63
CA HIS A 8 -0.63 -13.51 13.25
C HIS A 8 -0.49 -12.69 14.54
N PHE A 9 -1.37 -11.72 14.71
CA PHE A 9 -1.50 -10.90 15.92
C PHE A 9 -2.93 -10.96 16.40
N ASP A 10 -3.13 -11.29 17.65
CA ASP A 10 -4.44 -11.38 18.29
C ASP A 10 -4.90 -10.03 18.84
N LYS A 11 -6.13 -10.01 19.40
CA LYS A 11 -6.72 -8.81 19.99
C LYS A 11 -5.90 -8.21 21.14
N ASN A 12 -5.16 -9.03 21.90
CA ASN A 12 -4.39 -8.53 23.06
C ASN A 12 -3.17 -7.75 22.58
N GLU A 13 -2.51 -8.24 21.54
CA GLU A 13 -1.38 -7.57 20.88
C GLU A 13 -1.83 -6.30 20.17
N LEU A 14 -2.90 -6.41 19.36
CA LEU A 14 -3.44 -5.30 18.55
C LEU A 14 -4.08 -4.20 19.39
N GLY A 15 -4.57 -4.53 20.60
CA GLY A 15 -5.09 -3.58 21.57
C GLY A 15 -4.01 -2.69 22.20
N ASN A 16 -2.76 -3.12 22.19
CA ASN A 16 -1.62 -2.30 22.57
C ASN A 16 -1.19 -1.44 21.38
N LEU A 17 -1.61 -0.19 21.38
CA LEU A 17 -1.40 0.71 20.23
C LEU A 17 0.10 0.97 19.97
N GLU A 18 0.91 1.16 21.01
CA GLU A 18 2.36 1.37 20.88
C GLU A 18 3.02 0.15 20.20
N TYR A 19 2.67 -1.06 20.65
CA TYR A 19 3.13 -2.30 20.05
C TYR A 19 2.73 -2.40 18.57
N SER A 20 1.49 -2.07 18.24
CA SER A 20 0.94 -2.17 16.88
C SER A 20 1.52 -1.13 15.92
N LEU A 21 1.80 0.08 16.39
CA LEU A 21 2.40 1.15 15.60
C LEU A 21 3.87 0.89 15.22
N GLN A 22 4.57 0.06 15.97
CA GLN A 22 5.95 -0.36 15.67
C GLN A 22 6.02 -1.51 14.66
N ARG A 23 4.90 -2.05 14.22
CA ARG A 23 4.82 -3.15 13.26
C ARG A 23 4.23 -2.67 11.95
N GLU A 24 5.07 -2.74 10.93
CA GLU A 24 4.74 -2.25 9.59
C GLU A 24 4.53 -3.41 8.64
N MET A 25 3.62 -3.24 7.69
CA MET A 25 3.40 -4.16 6.59
C MET A 25 3.81 -3.52 5.28
N LEU A 26 4.33 -4.33 4.37
CA LEU A 26 4.70 -3.96 3.01
C LEU A 26 4.08 -4.94 2.03
N SER A 27 3.51 -4.44 0.95
CA SER A 27 3.13 -5.24 -0.21
C SER A 27 3.45 -4.45 -1.47
N THR A 28 3.98 -5.14 -2.49
CA THR A 28 4.43 -4.51 -3.73
C THR A 28 3.78 -5.16 -4.94
N ASN A 29 3.71 -4.42 -6.07
CA ASN A 29 3.35 -4.97 -7.37
C ASN A 29 4.56 -5.55 -8.11
N ARG A 30 5.78 -5.41 -7.57
CA ARG A 30 7.05 -5.76 -8.19
C ARG A 30 7.31 -5.06 -9.53
N ALA A 31 6.66 -3.92 -9.73
CA ALA A 31 6.84 -2.99 -10.84
C ALA A 31 7.00 -1.54 -10.34
N GLY A 32 7.61 -1.36 -9.13
CA GLY A 32 7.89 -0.06 -8.49
C GLY A 32 6.82 0.45 -7.56
N GLY A 33 5.56 0.02 -7.71
CA GLY A 33 4.48 0.40 -6.80
C GLY A 33 4.46 -0.43 -5.52
N TYR A 34 4.04 0.20 -4.41
CA TYR A 34 3.90 -0.46 -3.12
C TYR A 34 2.83 0.18 -2.24
N MET A 35 2.40 -0.56 -1.22
CA MET A 35 1.78 -0.01 -0.03
C MET A 35 2.67 -0.30 1.18
N SER A 36 2.73 0.65 2.10
CA SER A 36 3.34 0.49 3.41
C SER A 36 2.52 1.26 4.45
N THR A 37 2.21 0.61 5.56
CA THR A 37 1.52 1.19 6.71
C THR A 37 1.71 0.28 7.92
N THR A 38 1.19 0.64 9.09
CA THR A 38 1.21 -0.25 10.26
C THR A 38 0.14 -1.33 10.18
N ILE A 39 0.28 -2.38 10.99
CA ILE A 39 -0.70 -3.49 11.05
C ILE A 39 -2.11 -3.07 11.48
N VAL A 40 -2.26 -1.85 12.04
CA VAL A 40 -3.56 -1.22 12.36
C VAL A 40 -3.95 -0.14 11.36
N CYS A 41 -3.26 -0.01 10.23
CA CYS A 41 -3.48 0.99 9.18
C CYS A 41 -3.36 2.45 9.65
N CYS A 42 -2.60 2.74 10.71
CA CYS A 42 -2.24 4.08 11.11
C CYS A 42 -0.88 4.45 10.49
N ASN A 43 -0.84 5.45 9.65
CA ASN A 43 0.42 5.91 9.05
C ASN A 43 1.27 6.62 10.11
N THR A 44 2.51 6.15 10.32
CA THR A 44 3.48 6.74 11.26
C THR A 44 4.65 7.43 10.54
N ARG A 45 4.76 7.26 9.23
CA ARG A 45 5.81 7.82 8.37
C ARG A 45 5.21 8.56 7.20
N LYS A 46 5.86 9.63 6.73
CA LYS A 46 5.51 10.29 5.47
C LYS A 46 5.61 9.35 4.24
N TYR A 47 6.39 8.30 4.37
CA TYR A 47 6.57 7.26 3.35
C TYR A 47 5.45 6.22 3.31
N HIS A 48 4.56 6.21 4.32
CA HIS A 48 3.40 5.35 4.35
C HIS A 48 2.33 5.82 3.37
N GLY A 49 1.65 4.87 2.77
CA GLY A 49 0.52 5.08 1.89
C GLY A 49 0.00 3.75 1.38
N LEU A 50 -1.27 3.70 1.00
CA LEU A 50 -1.89 2.52 0.39
C LEU A 50 -1.55 2.42 -1.09
N MET A 51 -1.33 3.56 -1.76
CA MET A 51 -0.89 3.58 -3.15
C MET A 51 0.27 4.57 -3.31
N VAL A 52 1.47 3.99 -3.38
CA VAL A 52 2.73 4.69 -3.60
C VAL A 52 3.36 4.10 -4.86
N CYS A 53 3.48 4.90 -5.92
CA CYS A 53 3.88 4.41 -7.23
C CYS A 53 4.59 5.49 -8.04
N PRO A 54 5.36 5.12 -9.09
CA PRO A 54 5.84 6.08 -10.08
C PRO A 54 4.67 6.72 -10.84
N LYS A 55 4.93 7.85 -11.49
CA LYS A 55 3.94 8.54 -12.34
C LYS A 55 3.74 7.85 -13.67
N ASP A 56 4.80 7.30 -14.21
CA ASP A 56 4.88 6.54 -15.45
C ASP A 56 6.04 5.54 -15.38
N ASP A 57 6.24 4.76 -16.44
CA ASP A 57 7.23 3.69 -16.48
C ASP A 57 8.69 4.19 -16.52
N ASP A 58 8.91 5.45 -16.87
CA ASP A 58 10.24 6.06 -16.97
C ASP A 58 10.62 6.82 -15.68
N ASP A 59 9.68 6.99 -14.74
CA ASP A 59 9.92 7.74 -13.50
C ASP A 59 10.54 6.85 -12.41
N GLU A 60 11.77 7.15 -12.02
CA GLU A 60 12.50 6.45 -10.95
C GLU A 60 12.00 6.85 -9.54
N ASN A 61 11.16 7.88 -9.42
CA ASN A 61 10.62 8.34 -8.16
C ASN A 61 9.25 7.71 -7.86
N ASN A 62 8.92 7.65 -6.59
CA ASN A 62 7.61 7.23 -6.13
C ASN A 62 6.83 8.38 -5.50
N TYR A 63 5.53 8.37 -5.71
CA TYR A 63 4.60 9.39 -5.24
C TYR A 63 3.46 8.75 -4.45
N VAL A 64 3.09 9.36 -3.34
CA VAL A 64 1.91 8.93 -2.58
C VAL A 64 0.68 9.52 -3.26
N LEU A 65 -0.12 8.70 -3.91
CA LEU A 65 -1.40 9.11 -4.50
C LEU A 65 -2.52 8.93 -3.49
N LEU A 66 -2.66 7.74 -2.92
CA LEU A 66 -3.63 7.39 -1.88
C LEU A 66 -2.89 7.13 -0.56
N SER A 67 -3.10 7.98 0.42
CA SER A 67 -2.51 7.84 1.75
C SER A 67 -3.21 6.75 2.56
N SER A 68 -4.54 6.85 2.70
CA SER A 68 -5.36 5.91 3.46
C SER A 68 -6.80 5.87 2.92
N VAL A 69 -7.55 4.89 3.37
CA VAL A 69 -9.00 4.81 3.23
C VAL A 69 -9.59 4.63 4.62
N ASP A 70 -10.53 5.49 4.99
CA ASP A 70 -11.28 5.37 6.24
C ASP A 70 -12.56 4.58 6.00
N GLU A 71 -12.66 3.44 6.65
CA GLU A 71 -13.84 2.61 6.64
C GLU A 71 -14.81 3.01 7.76
N THR A 72 -16.08 3.12 7.42
CA THR A 72 -17.15 3.30 8.39
C THR A 72 -18.25 2.27 8.15
N VAL A 73 -18.61 1.55 9.21
CA VAL A 73 -19.77 0.67 9.22
C VAL A 73 -20.97 1.45 9.77
N VAL A 74 -22.09 1.40 9.06
CA VAL A 74 -23.34 2.03 9.49
C VAL A 74 -24.40 0.97 9.72
N GLN A 75 -25.03 0.99 10.89
CA GLN A 75 -26.15 0.16 11.27
C GLN A 75 -27.13 0.94 12.15
N HIS A 76 -28.42 0.88 11.88
CA HIS A 76 -29.47 1.54 12.69
C HIS A 76 -29.11 3.01 13.01
N ASP A 77 -28.67 3.78 12.02
CA ASP A 77 -28.20 5.17 12.15
C ASP A 77 -26.99 5.37 13.09
N GLN A 78 -26.36 4.29 13.54
CA GLN A 78 -25.09 4.34 14.27
C GLN A 78 -23.93 4.17 13.32
N THR A 79 -22.92 5.02 13.46
CA THR A 79 -21.71 5.00 12.67
C THR A 79 -20.54 4.50 13.51
N PHE A 80 -19.79 3.51 12.98
CA PHE A 80 -18.60 2.97 13.60
C PHE A 80 -17.42 3.19 12.66
N ASN A 81 -16.56 4.16 12.98
CA ASN A 81 -15.36 4.43 12.21
C ASN A 81 -14.25 3.44 12.59
N LEU A 82 -13.71 2.72 11.60
CA LEU A 82 -12.72 1.67 11.79
C LEU A 82 -11.29 2.16 11.61
N ALA A 83 -11.10 3.40 11.15
CA ALA A 83 -9.80 4.01 10.92
C ALA A 83 -9.10 4.45 12.21
N ILE A 84 -7.83 4.77 12.10
CA ILE A 84 -7.03 5.43 13.13
C ILE A 84 -6.00 6.34 12.47
N HIS A 85 -5.93 7.58 12.98
CA HIS A 85 -4.92 8.55 12.61
C HIS A 85 -4.36 9.22 13.87
N ARG A 86 -3.11 9.70 13.78
CA ARG A 86 -2.57 10.58 14.81
C ARG A 86 -2.74 12.03 14.37
N PHE A 87 -3.26 12.85 15.28
CA PHE A 87 -3.31 14.31 15.20
C PHE A 87 -2.58 14.89 16.42
N PRO A 88 -2.29 16.21 16.47
CA PRO A 88 -1.60 16.82 17.60
C PRO A 88 -2.24 16.46 18.95
N GLY A 89 -1.53 15.64 19.74
CA GLY A 89 -1.96 15.23 21.07
C GLY A 89 -3.02 14.15 21.14
N VAL A 90 -3.52 13.60 20.02
CA VAL A 90 -4.60 12.60 20.04
C VAL A 90 -4.54 11.60 18.89
N TYR A 91 -5.04 10.38 19.14
CA TYR A 91 -5.38 9.42 18.09
C TYR A 91 -6.91 9.44 17.87
N GLU A 92 -7.34 9.79 16.65
CA GLU A 92 -8.76 9.90 16.27
C GLU A 92 -8.93 9.61 14.75
N PRO A 93 -9.94 8.81 14.34
CA PRO A 93 -10.78 7.97 15.21
C PRO A 93 -9.96 6.83 15.85
N ARG A 94 -10.60 6.05 16.71
CA ARG A 94 -9.92 4.97 17.47
C ARG A 94 -10.34 3.58 17.03
N GLY A 95 -10.42 3.37 15.73
CA GLY A 95 -10.90 2.13 15.13
C GLY A 95 -10.06 0.90 15.45
N HIS A 96 -8.78 1.06 15.81
CA HIS A 96 -7.93 -0.04 16.28
C HIS A 96 -8.54 -0.84 17.44
N LYS A 97 -9.39 -0.23 18.26
CA LYS A 97 -10.10 -0.91 19.37
C LYS A 97 -11.09 -1.97 18.90
N TYR A 98 -11.51 -1.89 17.64
CA TYR A 98 -12.43 -2.85 17.03
C TYR A 98 -11.71 -4.01 16.34
N ILE A 99 -10.38 -3.90 16.14
CA ILE A 99 -9.58 -4.96 15.53
C ILE A 99 -9.51 -6.14 16.49
N THR A 100 -9.79 -7.33 15.99
CA THR A 100 -9.73 -8.58 16.76
C THR A 100 -8.66 -9.53 16.26
N ASP A 101 -8.21 -9.36 15.03
CA ASP A 101 -7.29 -10.27 14.38
C ASP A 101 -6.57 -9.57 13.22
N PHE A 102 -5.28 -9.86 13.07
CA PHE A 102 -4.45 -9.53 11.91
C PHE A 102 -3.67 -10.75 11.47
N THR A 103 -3.73 -11.06 10.20
CA THR A 103 -2.91 -12.11 9.58
C THR A 103 -2.23 -11.58 8.32
N TYR A 104 -1.08 -12.17 7.97
CA TYR A 104 -0.42 -11.88 6.71
C TYR A 104 -0.09 -13.20 5.98
N THR A 105 -1.14 -13.90 5.53
CA THR A 105 -1.02 -15.14 4.75
C THR A 105 -2.27 -15.35 3.90
N PRO A 106 -2.17 -15.39 2.56
CA PRO A 106 -1.04 -14.95 1.70
C PRO A 106 -0.93 -13.43 1.58
N THR A 107 -1.93 -12.66 2.01
CA THR A 107 -2.01 -11.20 1.96
C THR A 107 -2.40 -10.62 3.31
N PRO A 108 -2.11 -9.34 3.62
CA PRO A 108 -2.55 -8.72 4.86
C PRO A 108 -4.07 -8.76 4.99
N ALA A 109 -4.55 -9.23 6.11
CA ALA A 109 -5.97 -9.29 6.43
C ALA A 109 -6.21 -8.82 7.87
N ILE A 110 -7.21 -7.97 8.05
CA ILE A 110 -7.61 -7.38 9.34
C ILE A 110 -9.07 -7.72 9.59
N THR A 111 -9.40 -8.23 10.77
CA THR A 111 -10.77 -8.50 11.17
C THR A 111 -11.21 -7.51 12.24
N TYR A 112 -12.31 -6.82 11.97
CA TYR A 112 -12.95 -5.89 12.89
C TYR A 112 -14.22 -6.50 13.49
N ARG A 113 -14.49 -6.21 14.77
CA ARG A 113 -15.75 -6.57 15.45
C ARG A 113 -16.30 -5.35 16.16
N VAL A 114 -17.47 -4.87 15.74
CA VAL A 114 -18.14 -3.69 16.30
C VAL A 114 -19.63 -3.74 16.05
N GLY A 115 -20.45 -3.32 17.02
CA GLY A 115 -21.91 -3.16 16.84
C GLY A 115 -22.66 -4.44 16.42
N GLY A 116 -22.10 -5.62 16.64
CA GLY A 116 -22.67 -6.89 16.16
C GLY A 116 -22.26 -7.26 14.73
N VAL A 117 -21.35 -6.48 14.12
CA VAL A 117 -20.73 -6.72 12.81
C VAL A 117 -19.38 -7.37 13.00
N VAL A 118 -19.04 -8.30 12.12
CA VAL A 118 -17.66 -8.80 11.91
C VAL A 118 -17.30 -8.56 10.45
N LEU A 119 -16.38 -7.63 10.22
CA LEU A 119 -15.90 -7.24 8.89
C LEU A 119 -14.45 -7.64 8.73
N LYS A 120 -14.11 -8.33 7.64
CA LYS A 120 -12.74 -8.64 7.24
C LYS A 120 -12.31 -7.70 6.10
N LYS A 121 -11.13 -7.09 6.22
CA LYS A 121 -10.47 -6.27 5.21
C LYS A 121 -9.22 -7.00 4.74
N GLU A 122 -9.04 -7.17 3.44
CA GLU A 122 -7.87 -7.77 2.81
C GLU A 122 -7.28 -6.81 1.78
N LEU A 123 -5.94 -6.67 1.78
CA LEU A 123 -5.24 -5.71 0.91
C LEU A 123 -4.35 -6.47 -0.07
N LEU A 124 -4.49 -6.22 -1.37
CA LEU A 124 -3.82 -6.99 -2.41
C LEU A 124 -3.38 -6.09 -3.57
N TRP A 125 -2.07 -5.96 -3.78
CA TRP A 125 -1.52 -5.36 -4.99
C TRP A 125 -1.49 -6.37 -6.13
N ILE A 126 -1.99 -5.98 -7.30
CA ILE A 126 -1.91 -6.81 -8.51
C ILE A 126 -0.48 -6.79 -9.04
N HIS A 127 0.06 -7.97 -9.33
CA HIS A 127 1.41 -8.10 -9.88
C HIS A 127 1.52 -7.41 -11.25
N SER A 128 2.59 -6.63 -11.44
CA SER A 128 2.89 -5.91 -12.68
C SER A 128 1.84 -4.87 -13.13
N ARG A 129 0.86 -4.53 -12.28
CA ARG A 129 -0.08 -3.43 -12.51
C ARG A 129 -0.02 -2.42 -11.38
N THR A 130 -0.25 -1.15 -11.70
CA THR A 130 -0.39 -0.11 -10.67
C THR A 130 -1.83 -0.09 -10.17
N GLN A 131 -2.21 -1.19 -9.49
CA GLN A 131 -3.55 -1.42 -8.99
C GLN A 131 -3.53 -2.10 -7.62
N LEU A 132 -4.17 -1.47 -6.65
CA LEU A 132 -4.47 -2.02 -5.32
C LEU A 132 -5.93 -2.44 -5.26
N LEU A 133 -6.19 -3.65 -4.81
CA LEU A 133 -7.53 -4.15 -4.49
C LEU A 133 -7.68 -4.28 -2.98
N ILE A 134 -8.77 -3.76 -2.44
CA ILE A 134 -9.16 -3.91 -1.03
C ILE A 134 -10.49 -4.67 -1.00
N ARG A 135 -10.47 -5.90 -0.48
CA ARG A 135 -11.67 -6.70 -0.32
C ARG A 135 -12.22 -6.57 1.09
N TYR A 136 -13.48 -6.24 1.19
CA TYR A 136 -14.25 -6.21 2.45
C TYR A 136 -15.25 -7.36 2.43
N THR A 137 -15.18 -8.25 3.42
CA THR A 137 -16.11 -9.37 3.56
C THR A 137 -16.89 -9.24 4.86
N LEU A 138 -18.21 -9.16 4.78
CA LEU A 138 -19.06 -9.13 5.95
C LEU A 138 -19.27 -10.56 6.47
N LEU A 139 -18.45 -10.95 7.46
CA LEU A 139 -18.45 -12.31 8.00
C LEU A 139 -19.68 -12.56 8.89
N ASP A 140 -20.12 -11.54 9.65
CA ASP A 140 -21.32 -11.62 10.48
C ASP A 140 -21.97 -10.24 10.63
N ALA A 141 -23.30 -10.23 10.60
CA ALA A 141 -24.13 -9.06 10.89
C ALA A 141 -25.53 -9.52 11.31
N ARG A 142 -26.17 -8.75 12.19
CA ARG A 142 -27.52 -9.04 12.68
C ARG A 142 -28.61 -8.20 12.01
N SER A 143 -28.21 -7.20 11.24
CA SER A 143 -29.10 -6.25 10.58
C SER A 143 -28.47 -5.71 9.31
N ASP A 144 -29.25 -4.98 8.52
CA ASP A 144 -28.77 -4.28 7.34
C ASP A 144 -27.56 -3.43 7.67
N THR A 145 -26.55 -3.55 6.85
CA THR A 145 -25.24 -2.93 7.07
C THR A 145 -24.83 -2.18 5.81
N GLN A 146 -24.42 -0.93 5.99
CA GLN A 146 -23.82 -0.12 4.95
C GLN A 146 -22.33 0.07 5.24
N LEU A 147 -21.52 0.00 4.20
CA LEU A 147 -20.10 0.30 4.24
C LEU A 147 -19.83 1.63 3.55
N ARG A 148 -19.17 2.55 4.25
CA ARG A 148 -18.62 3.80 3.68
C ARG A 148 -17.13 3.72 3.61
N LEU A 149 -16.55 4.18 2.48
CA LEU A 149 -15.13 4.23 2.23
C LEU A 149 -14.74 5.65 1.86
N ARG A 150 -13.94 6.31 2.71
CA ARG A 150 -13.43 7.66 2.47
C ARG A 150 -11.94 7.62 2.15
N PRO A 151 -11.54 7.84 0.90
CA PRO A 151 -10.13 7.93 0.52
C PRO A 151 -9.53 9.28 0.96
N PHE A 152 -8.28 9.25 1.42
CA PHE A 152 -7.44 10.42 1.66
C PHE A 152 -6.32 10.48 0.64
N LEU A 153 -6.30 11.55 -0.14
CA LEU A 153 -5.44 11.76 -1.29
C LEU A 153 -4.28 12.70 -0.93
N ALA A 154 -3.08 12.37 -1.37
CA ALA A 154 -1.88 13.18 -1.14
C ALA A 154 -1.30 13.77 -2.43
N PHE A 155 -1.13 12.98 -3.48
CA PHE A 155 -0.57 13.38 -4.77
C PHE A 155 0.73 14.18 -4.62
N ARG A 156 1.70 13.58 -3.95
CA ARG A 156 2.99 14.20 -3.62
C ARG A 156 4.16 13.23 -3.75
N ASP A 157 5.35 13.79 -3.90
CA ASP A 157 6.60 13.03 -3.76
C ASP A 157 6.64 12.31 -2.40
N ARG A 158 7.15 11.08 -2.35
CA ARG A 158 7.24 10.30 -1.10
C ARG A 158 8.12 10.95 -0.03
N HIS A 159 9.09 11.80 -0.42
CA HIS A 159 9.95 12.52 0.50
C HIS A 159 9.34 13.85 1.00
N GLY A 160 8.30 14.33 0.31
CA GLY A 160 7.57 15.55 0.66
C GLY A 160 6.43 15.34 1.66
N LEU A 161 5.75 16.42 1.97
CA LEU A 161 4.50 16.45 2.74
C LEU A 161 3.56 17.44 2.08
N SER A 162 2.30 17.10 1.92
CA SER A 162 1.29 18.00 1.36
C SER A 162 0.74 18.95 2.41
N LYS A 163 0.32 20.12 1.95
CA LYS A 163 -0.41 21.11 2.74
C LYS A 163 -1.63 21.58 1.98
N ALA A 164 -2.69 21.90 2.73
CA ALA A 164 -3.90 22.45 2.16
C ALA A 164 -3.59 23.68 1.30
N ASN A 165 -4.14 23.71 0.09
CA ASN A 165 -3.90 24.77 -0.88
C ASN A 165 -5.09 24.92 -1.85
N LEU A 166 -5.10 26.00 -2.61
CA LEU A 166 -6.16 26.32 -3.58
C LEU A 166 -5.90 25.76 -4.99
N PHE A 167 -4.77 25.11 -5.22
CA PHE A 167 -4.39 24.57 -6.54
C PHE A 167 -4.85 23.13 -6.73
N ALA A 168 -5.17 22.42 -5.62
CA ALA A 168 -5.66 21.07 -5.68
C ALA A 168 -7.05 21.01 -6.33
N ASP A 169 -7.20 20.15 -7.35
CA ASP A 169 -8.50 19.86 -7.94
C ASP A 169 -9.26 18.84 -7.07
N GLY A 170 -10.20 19.35 -6.26
CA GLY A 170 -11.06 18.51 -5.41
C GLY A 170 -12.25 17.89 -6.13
N ARG A 171 -12.39 18.05 -7.45
CA ARG A 171 -13.49 17.48 -8.22
C ARG A 171 -13.27 15.99 -8.45
N SER A 172 -14.37 15.25 -8.43
CA SER A 172 -14.43 13.85 -8.81
C SER A 172 -15.12 13.69 -10.13
N TYR A 173 -14.56 12.90 -11.03
CA TYR A 173 -15.10 12.67 -12.37
C TYR A 173 -15.68 11.26 -12.44
N PRO A 174 -16.99 11.10 -12.71
CA PRO A 174 -17.64 9.81 -12.76
C PRO A 174 -17.05 8.88 -13.82
N ILE A 175 -16.90 7.62 -13.46
CA ILE A 175 -16.52 6.50 -14.35
C ILE A 175 -17.39 5.27 -13.99
N PRO A 176 -17.40 4.22 -14.80
CA PRO A 176 -18.12 2.99 -14.48
C PRO A 176 -17.71 2.44 -13.11
N GLY A 177 -18.68 2.27 -12.22
CA GLY A 177 -18.47 1.73 -10.88
C GLY A 177 -17.73 2.66 -9.90
N GLY A 178 -17.56 3.95 -10.21
CA GLY A 178 -16.86 4.85 -9.29
C GLY A 178 -16.51 6.22 -9.86
N VAL A 179 -15.34 6.72 -9.44
CA VAL A 179 -14.83 8.04 -9.84
C VAL A 179 -13.33 8.01 -10.09
N ARG A 180 -12.85 8.99 -10.85
CA ARG A 180 -11.41 9.27 -10.95
C ARG A 180 -11.10 10.67 -10.44
N ASN A 181 -9.92 10.82 -9.84
CA ASN A 181 -9.42 12.06 -9.28
C ASN A 181 -7.98 12.33 -9.73
N ARG A 182 -7.62 13.58 -9.84
CA ARG A 182 -6.24 14.03 -10.06
C ARG A 182 -6.09 15.41 -9.44
N LEU A 183 -5.41 15.49 -8.28
CA LEU A 183 -5.31 16.76 -7.55
C LEU A 183 -4.45 17.81 -8.25
N TYR A 184 -3.43 17.38 -8.97
CA TYR A 184 -2.51 18.29 -9.65
C TYR A 184 -2.18 17.79 -11.06
N GLU A 185 -2.00 18.73 -11.97
CA GLU A 185 -1.52 18.42 -13.32
C GLU A 185 -0.13 17.78 -13.27
N GLY A 186 0.18 16.88 -14.21
CA GLY A 186 1.44 16.11 -14.24
C GLY A 186 1.46 14.86 -13.37
N PHE A 187 0.37 14.57 -12.64
CA PHE A 187 0.16 13.28 -11.99
C PHE A 187 -0.77 12.39 -12.83
N PRO A 188 -0.68 11.05 -12.70
CA PRO A 188 -1.66 10.17 -13.31
C PRO A 188 -3.05 10.37 -12.68
N TRP A 189 -4.09 9.92 -13.37
CA TRP A 189 -5.41 9.79 -12.78
C TRP A 189 -5.42 8.65 -11.77
N LEU A 190 -6.06 8.86 -10.62
CA LEU A 190 -6.39 7.80 -9.68
C LEU A 190 -7.85 7.40 -9.90
N HIS A 191 -8.06 6.19 -10.39
CA HIS A 191 -9.36 5.57 -10.62
C HIS A 191 -9.72 4.77 -9.37
N MET A 192 -10.87 5.06 -8.79
CA MET A 192 -11.41 4.38 -7.61
C MET A 192 -12.77 3.80 -7.98
N GLN A 193 -12.86 2.46 -7.99
CA GLN A 193 -14.00 1.72 -8.53
C GLN A 193 -14.38 0.56 -7.60
N MET A 194 -15.67 0.20 -7.58
CA MET A 194 -16.20 -0.94 -6.82
C MET A 194 -16.82 -1.97 -7.76
N ASN A 195 -16.73 -3.26 -7.37
CA ASN A 195 -17.32 -4.38 -8.11
C ASN A 195 -18.82 -4.55 -7.87
N VAL A 196 -19.42 -3.72 -7.04
CA VAL A 196 -20.85 -3.70 -6.69
C VAL A 196 -21.43 -2.32 -6.93
N PRO A 197 -22.77 -2.19 -7.07
CA PRO A 197 -23.40 -0.88 -7.10
C PRO A 197 -23.03 -0.07 -5.86
N CYS A 198 -22.60 1.17 -6.08
CA CYS A 198 -22.24 2.10 -5.02
C CYS A 198 -22.64 3.53 -5.41
N GLU A 199 -22.84 4.36 -4.40
CA GLU A 199 -22.98 5.80 -4.56
C GLU A 199 -21.67 6.48 -4.17
N PHE A 200 -21.24 7.46 -4.96
CA PHE A 200 -20.17 8.37 -4.57
C PHE A 200 -20.77 9.71 -4.14
N VAL A 201 -20.64 10.01 -2.86
CA VAL A 201 -21.08 11.27 -2.27
C VAL A 201 -19.91 12.26 -2.34
N ALA A 202 -20.01 13.23 -3.25
CA ALA A 202 -19.00 14.28 -3.39
C ALA A 202 -19.04 15.22 -2.17
N ALA A 203 -17.95 15.25 -1.42
CA ALA A 203 -17.77 16.07 -0.22
C ALA A 203 -16.28 16.45 -0.09
N PRO A 204 -15.75 17.31 -0.98
CA PRO A 204 -14.34 17.67 -0.93
C PRO A 204 -14.04 18.50 0.33
N ASP A 205 -13.04 18.05 1.08
CA ASP A 205 -12.61 18.69 2.31
C ASP A 205 -11.14 18.40 2.62
N TRP A 206 -10.44 19.38 3.22
CA TRP A 206 -9.10 19.20 3.73
C TRP A 206 -9.14 18.78 5.20
N TYR A 207 -8.42 17.70 5.49
CA TYR A 207 -8.15 17.28 6.85
C TYR A 207 -6.73 17.69 7.23
N TYR A 208 -6.59 18.40 8.33
CA TYR A 208 -5.37 19.09 8.71
C TYR A 208 -4.57 18.35 9.76
N ASN A 209 -3.23 18.47 9.65
CA ASN A 209 -2.29 18.07 10.68
C ASN A 209 -2.32 16.58 11.04
N PHE A 210 -2.40 15.68 10.03
CA PHE A 210 -2.02 14.30 10.28
C PHE A 210 -0.58 14.27 10.76
N GLU A 211 -0.31 13.59 11.89
CA GLU A 211 1.03 13.48 12.45
C GLU A 211 1.68 12.15 12.10
N TYR A 212 2.91 12.21 11.63
CA TYR A 212 3.79 11.07 11.41
C TYR A 212 4.82 10.99 12.53
N ALA A 213 4.54 10.13 13.53
CA ALA A 213 5.33 10.03 14.75
C ALA A 213 6.81 9.74 14.48
N GLU A 214 7.09 8.80 13.58
CA GLU A 214 8.44 8.39 13.24
C GLU A 214 9.28 9.50 12.57
N GLU A 215 8.64 10.42 11.87
CA GLU A 215 9.33 11.58 11.31
C GLU A 215 9.64 12.61 12.42
N ILE A 216 8.67 12.86 13.31
CA ILE A 216 8.81 13.80 14.41
C ILE A 216 9.90 13.33 15.38
N ASP A 217 9.90 12.05 15.75
CA ASP A 217 10.88 11.44 16.67
C ASP A 217 12.30 11.49 16.10
N ARG A 218 12.44 11.52 14.76
CA ARG A 218 13.72 11.70 14.05
C ARG A 218 14.11 13.16 13.83
N GLY A 219 13.29 14.12 14.29
CA GLY A 219 13.53 15.55 14.13
C GLY A 219 13.19 16.12 12.74
N TYR A 220 12.39 15.40 11.95
CA TYR A 220 11.93 15.88 10.62
C TYR A 220 10.50 16.44 10.68
N PRO A 221 10.11 17.25 9.69
CA PRO A 221 8.71 17.64 9.53
C PRO A 221 7.82 16.40 9.39
N GLY A 222 6.78 16.32 10.22
CA GLY A 222 5.88 15.15 10.29
C GLY A 222 4.40 15.51 10.29
N HIS A 223 4.01 16.72 9.85
CA HIS A 223 2.60 17.13 9.78
C HIS A 223 2.15 17.31 8.35
N GLU A 224 1.12 16.59 7.93
CA GLU A 224 0.55 16.62 6.60
C GLU A 224 -0.92 17.02 6.61
N ASP A 225 -1.37 17.69 5.55
CA ASP A 225 -2.78 17.92 5.30
C ASP A 225 -3.18 17.06 4.10
N LEU A 226 -4.28 16.30 4.21
CA LEU A 226 -4.77 15.41 3.18
C LEU A 226 -6.15 15.85 2.68
N LEU A 227 -6.38 15.74 1.37
CA LEU A 227 -7.66 16.03 0.76
C LEU A 227 -8.48 14.73 0.62
N THR A 228 -9.74 14.78 1.04
CA THR A 228 -10.74 13.84 0.56
C THR A 228 -11.62 14.53 -0.47
N THR A 229 -12.04 13.83 -1.52
CA THR A 229 -12.99 14.37 -2.52
C THR A 229 -14.41 13.92 -2.26
N GLY A 230 -14.60 13.02 -1.29
CA GLY A 230 -15.88 12.46 -0.90
C GLY A 230 -15.72 11.05 -0.35
N TYR A 231 -16.78 10.28 -0.40
CA TYR A 231 -16.78 8.89 0.05
C TYR A 231 -17.75 8.03 -0.77
N PHE A 232 -17.44 6.74 -0.81
CA PHE A 232 -18.29 5.72 -1.41
C PHE A 232 -19.23 5.15 -0.35
N GLU A 233 -20.46 4.84 -0.75
CA GLU A 233 -21.44 4.11 0.06
C GLU A 233 -21.96 2.90 -0.69
N THR A 234 -22.06 1.78 -0.02
CA THR A 234 -22.70 0.57 -0.55
C THR A 234 -23.29 -0.26 0.57
N ASP A 235 -24.39 -0.92 0.28
CA ASP A 235 -24.94 -1.92 1.18
C ASP A 235 -24.12 -3.21 1.08
N ILE A 236 -23.96 -3.89 2.20
CA ILE A 236 -23.25 -5.16 2.26
C ILE A 236 -24.02 -6.13 3.15
N VAL A 237 -24.25 -7.35 2.67
CA VAL A 237 -24.97 -8.38 3.42
C VAL A 237 -24.05 -9.47 3.94
N LYS A 238 -24.44 -10.15 4.99
CA LYS A 238 -23.67 -11.25 5.59
C LYS A 238 -23.28 -12.28 4.53
N GLY A 239 -22.00 -12.63 4.48
CA GLY A 239 -21.39 -13.57 3.52
C GLY A 239 -20.96 -12.91 2.20
N GLN A 240 -21.32 -11.65 1.95
CA GLN A 240 -20.92 -10.91 0.75
C GLN A 240 -19.52 -10.35 0.89
N SER A 241 -18.80 -10.29 -0.23
CA SER A 241 -17.56 -9.54 -0.39
C SER A 241 -17.75 -8.40 -1.38
N VAL A 242 -17.17 -7.26 -1.04
CA VAL A 242 -17.09 -6.06 -1.86
C VAL A 242 -15.62 -5.75 -2.13
N ILE A 243 -15.27 -5.44 -3.37
CA ILE A 243 -13.90 -5.08 -3.74
C ILE A 243 -13.86 -3.60 -4.16
N PHE A 244 -12.99 -2.86 -3.50
CA PHE A 244 -12.62 -1.50 -3.84
C PHE A 244 -11.27 -1.49 -4.54
N SER A 245 -11.24 -1.01 -5.77
CA SER A 245 -10.05 -0.90 -6.62
C SER A 245 -9.54 0.53 -6.62
N CYS A 246 -8.23 0.70 -6.43
CA CYS A 246 -7.50 1.95 -6.67
C CYS A 246 -6.43 1.67 -7.73
N SER A 247 -6.47 2.39 -8.86
CA SER A 247 -5.59 2.13 -10.01
C SER A 247 -5.23 3.44 -10.72
N THR A 248 -4.07 3.45 -11.39
CA THR A 248 -3.72 4.54 -12.34
C THR A 248 -4.43 4.39 -13.69
N GLU A 249 -5.09 3.26 -13.93
CA GLU A 249 -5.86 2.98 -15.13
C GLU A 249 -7.32 2.68 -14.78
N GLU A 250 -8.24 3.05 -15.67
CA GLU A 250 -9.63 2.63 -15.54
C GLU A 250 -9.75 1.14 -15.85
N VAL A 251 -10.47 0.41 -14.98
CA VAL A 251 -10.69 -1.03 -15.12
C VAL A 251 -12.17 -1.34 -15.26
N ASP A 252 -12.51 -2.51 -15.80
CA ASP A 252 -13.90 -2.99 -15.80
C ASP A 252 -14.24 -3.52 -14.38
N PRO A 253 -15.19 -2.89 -13.67
CA PRO A 253 -15.58 -3.35 -12.33
C PRO A 253 -16.02 -4.82 -12.26
N ALA A 254 -16.52 -5.37 -13.35
CA ALA A 254 -16.95 -6.77 -13.44
C ALA A 254 -15.78 -7.77 -13.36
N THR A 255 -14.55 -7.34 -13.62
CA THR A 255 -13.35 -8.19 -13.56
C THR A 255 -12.71 -8.25 -12.17
N LEU A 256 -13.04 -7.31 -11.26
CA LEU A 256 -12.32 -7.13 -9.99
C LEU A 256 -12.31 -8.37 -9.10
N GLU A 257 -13.40 -9.13 -9.05
CA GLU A 257 -13.46 -10.39 -8.28
C GLU A 257 -12.51 -11.43 -8.86
N LYS A 258 -12.52 -11.57 -10.18
CA LYS A 258 -11.63 -12.48 -10.91
C LYS A 258 -10.17 -12.07 -10.70
N ASP A 259 -9.83 -10.79 -10.88
CA ASP A 259 -8.48 -10.26 -10.72
C ASP A 259 -7.97 -10.49 -9.29
N PHE A 260 -8.82 -10.27 -8.28
CA PHE A 260 -8.48 -10.53 -6.89
C PHE A 260 -8.17 -12.02 -6.65
N MET A 261 -9.00 -12.91 -7.13
CA MET A 261 -8.83 -14.36 -6.92
C MET A 261 -7.61 -14.92 -7.67
N GLU A 262 -7.37 -14.46 -8.89
CA GLU A 262 -6.19 -14.84 -9.68
C GLU A 262 -4.89 -14.38 -9.01
N GLU A 263 -4.84 -13.13 -8.55
CA GLU A 263 -3.66 -12.63 -7.86
C GLU A 263 -3.47 -13.32 -6.50
N LEU A 264 -4.54 -13.57 -5.75
CA LEU A 264 -4.46 -14.30 -4.49
C LEU A 264 -3.88 -15.71 -4.68
N ALA A 265 -4.28 -16.40 -5.76
CA ALA A 265 -3.76 -17.73 -6.10
C ALA A 265 -2.27 -17.73 -6.48
N ARG A 266 -1.74 -16.59 -6.97
CA ARG A 266 -0.30 -16.42 -7.26
C ARG A 266 0.54 -16.20 -5.99
N ARG A 267 -0.09 -15.78 -4.88
CA ARG A 267 0.61 -15.47 -3.65
C ARG A 267 0.93 -16.73 -2.86
N SER A 268 2.17 -16.85 -2.41
CA SER A 268 2.60 -17.95 -1.55
C SER A 268 2.14 -17.74 -0.12
N ASN A 269 1.70 -18.79 0.53
CA ASN A 269 1.43 -18.76 1.96
C ASN A 269 2.73 -18.59 2.76
N LYS A 270 2.65 -17.83 3.83
CA LYS A 270 3.72 -17.61 4.79
C LYS A 270 3.48 -18.53 6.00
N ILE A 271 3.93 -19.76 5.87
CA ILE A 271 3.68 -20.84 6.86
C ILE A 271 4.85 -21.05 7.83
N ASP A 272 6.03 -20.52 7.48
CA ASP A 272 7.24 -20.61 8.28
C ASP A 272 8.16 -19.41 8.04
N PHE A 273 9.23 -19.31 8.84
CA PHE A 273 10.20 -18.22 8.72
C PHE A 273 10.88 -18.16 7.35
N LEU A 274 11.19 -19.30 6.75
CA LEU A 274 11.85 -19.36 5.44
C LEU A 274 10.93 -18.88 4.32
N SER A 275 9.65 -19.25 4.34
CA SER A 275 8.65 -18.77 3.38
C SER A 275 8.42 -17.25 3.51
N CYS A 276 8.45 -16.72 4.75
CA CYS A 276 8.42 -15.27 4.99
C CYS A 276 9.63 -14.56 4.39
N LEU A 277 10.85 -15.07 4.61
CA LEU A 277 12.08 -14.50 4.05
C LEU A 277 12.06 -14.52 2.50
N ARG A 278 11.66 -15.65 1.91
CA ARG A 278 11.55 -15.77 0.45
C ARG A 278 10.55 -14.80 -0.14
N HIS A 279 9.41 -14.63 0.51
CA HIS A 279 8.42 -13.64 0.09
C HIS A 279 8.99 -12.22 0.17
N SER A 280 9.65 -11.87 1.29
CA SER A 280 10.25 -10.55 1.48
C SER A 280 11.33 -10.28 0.44
N ALA A 281 12.24 -11.22 0.21
CA ALA A 281 13.31 -11.09 -0.79
C ALA A 281 12.77 -10.78 -2.19
N ARG A 282 11.71 -11.47 -2.61
CA ARG A 282 11.09 -11.26 -3.92
C ARG A 282 10.48 -9.88 -4.11
N GLN A 283 10.09 -9.18 -3.04
CA GLN A 283 9.55 -7.83 -3.13
C GLN A 283 10.59 -6.79 -3.55
N PHE A 284 11.87 -7.05 -3.28
CA PHE A 284 12.96 -6.14 -3.65
C PHE A 284 13.38 -6.23 -5.11
N ILE A 285 12.95 -7.27 -5.84
CA ILE A 285 13.23 -7.41 -7.28
C ILE A 285 12.07 -6.78 -8.04
N VAL A 286 12.34 -5.72 -8.77
CA VAL A 286 11.37 -4.90 -9.50
C VAL A 286 11.65 -4.97 -11.00
N ARG A 287 10.60 -5.10 -11.81
CA ARG A 287 10.67 -5.14 -13.27
C ARG A 287 9.89 -3.97 -13.86
N HIS A 288 10.61 -3.15 -14.64
CA HIS A 288 10.07 -2.02 -15.39
C HIS A 288 10.53 -2.11 -16.84
N GLY A 289 9.58 -2.24 -17.76
CA GLY A 289 9.92 -2.37 -19.17
C GLY A 289 10.94 -3.50 -19.40
N ASP A 290 12.11 -3.16 -19.91
CA ASP A 290 13.23 -4.07 -20.16
C ASP A 290 14.26 -4.12 -19.03
N LYS A 291 14.03 -3.43 -17.89
CA LYS A 291 14.91 -3.37 -16.74
C LYS A 291 14.44 -4.27 -15.61
N THR A 292 15.40 -4.98 -15.01
CA THR A 292 15.19 -5.68 -13.73
C THR A 292 16.15 -5.11 -12.71
N GLU A 293 15.62 -4.62 -11.59
CA GLU A 293 16.36 -3.84 -10.61
C GLU A 293 16.15 -4.37 -9.21
N VAL A 294 17.07 -4.04 -8.31
CA VAL A 294 16.93 -4.29 -6.87
C VAL A 294 16.73 -2.98 -6.13
N VAL A 295 15.62 -2.88 -5.41
CA VAL A 295 15.34 -1.76 -4.50
C VAL A 295 16.18 -1.92 -3.24
N ALA A 296 16.97 -0.92 -2.87
CA ALA A 296 17.86 -0.98 -1.70
C ALA A 296 17.09 -1.03 -0.38
N GLY A 297 15.91 -0.38 -0.30
CA GLY A 297 15.13 -0.44 0.93
C GLY A 297 13.79 0.29 0.84
N TYR A 298 12.69 -0.46 0.95
CA TYR A 298 11.37 0.13 1.13
C TYR A 298 11.22 0.71 2.55
N PRO A 299 10.53 1.84 2.71
CA PRO A 299 9.96 2.71 1.67
C PRO A 299 10.89 3.87 1.26
N TRP A 300 12.15 3.89 1.73
CA TRP A 300 13.02 5.08 1.68
C TRP A 300 13.85 5.20 0.40
N PHE A 301 14.37 4.08 -0.08
CA PHE A 301 15.41 4.06 -1.11
C PHE A 301 14.91 3.40 -2.38
N GLY A 302 15.37 3.90 -3.52
CA GLY A 302 15.23 3.25 -4.82
C GLY A 302 16.37 2.26 -5.07
N ARG A 303 16.83 2.20 -6.33
CA ARG A 303 17.98 1.40 -6.71
C ARG A 303 19.28 2.04 -6.24
N TRP A 304 20.16 1.24 -5.62
CA TRP A 304 21.54 1.59 -5.26
C TRP A 304 22.48 0.50 -5.76
N GLY A 305 23.49 0.89 -6.56
CA GLY A 305 24.38 -0.07 -7.24
C GLY A 305 25.15 -0.98 -6.31
N ARG A 306 25.81 -0.42 -5.28
CA ARG A 306 26.54 -1.20 -4.27
C ARG A 306 25.61 -2.21 -3.58
N ASP A 307 24.47 -1.73 -3.11
CA ASP A 307 23.48 -2.54 -2.36
C ASP A 307 22.92 -3.65 -3.25
N THR A 308 22.70 -3.36 -4.54
CA THR A 308 22.27 -4.34 -5.53
C THR A 308 23.27 -5.51 -5.58
N PHE A 309 24.54 -5.27 -5.81
CA PHE A 309 25.53 -6.36 -5.96
C PHE A 309 25.77 -7.13 -4.67
N ILE A 310 25.76 -6.47 -3.51
CA ILE A 310 25.89 -7.14 -2.21
C ILE A 310 24.71 -8.06 -1.93
N ALA A 311 23.49 -7.60 -2.22
CA ALA A 311 22.27 -8.35 -1.91
C ALA A 311 21.93 -9.44 -2.95
N LEU A 312 22.35 -9.26 -4.21
CA LEU A 312 21.91 -10.04 -5.35
C LEU A 312 22.02 -11.56 -5.19
N PRO A 313 23.15 -12.13 -4.74
CA PRO A 313 23.27 -13.58 -4.54
C PRO A 313 22.23 -14.11 -3.53
N GLY A 314 22.04 -13.36 -2.42
CA GLY A 314 21.13 -13.74 -1.34
C GLY A 314 19.66 -13.69 -1.72
N ILE A 315 19.23 -12.69 -2.50
CA ILE A 315 17.83 -12.51 -2.86
C ILE A 315 17.43 -13.24 -4.15
N THR A 316 18.40 -13.80 -4.90
CA THR A 316 18.15 -14.52 -6.16
C THR A 316 18.68 -15.96 -6.12
N LEU A 317 19.99 -16.18 -6.14
CA LEU A 317 20.62 -17.49 -6.33
C LEU A 317 20.25 -18.48 -5.24
N THR A 318 20.19 -18.06 -3.98
CA THR A 318 19.80 -18.92 -2.86
C THR A 318 18.36 -19.44 -2.96
N GLN A 319 17.55 -18.84 -3.83
CA GLN A 319 16.17 -19.21 -4.10
C GLN A 319 15.99 -19.90 -5.46
N GLY A 320 17.08 -20.20 -6.17
CA GLY A 320 17.07 -20.79 -7.51
C GLY A 320 16.73 -19.76 -8.61
N GLY A 321 16.80 -18.45 -8.31
CA GLY A 321 16.43 -17.36 -9.23
C GLY A 321 17.61 -16.93 -10.13
N VAL A 322 18.25 -17.86 -10.83
CA VAL A 322 19.39 -17.56 -11.73
C VAL A 322 19.00 -16.57 -12.83
N GLU A 323 17.83 -16.73 -13.43
CA GLU A 323 17.32 -15.85 -14.47
C GLU A 323 17.21 -14.39 -13.96
N SER A 324 16.58 -14.19 -12.80
CA SER A 324 16.46 -12.85 -12.19
C SER A 324 17.83 -12.26 -11.84
N CYS A 325 18.79 -13.09 -11.44
CA CYS A 325 20.17 -12.64 -11.20
C CYS A 325 20.80 -12.10 -12.49
N CYS A 326 20.70 -12.86 -13.59
CA CYS A 326 21.23 -12.44 -14.89
C CYS A 326 20.54 -11.17 -15.41
N GLU A 327 19.20 -11.09 -15.30
CA GLU A 327 18.45 -9.89 -15.71
C GLU A 327 18.92 -8.62 -14.98
N VAL A 328 19.17 -8.70 -13.66
CA VAL A 328 19.67 -7.57 -12.87
C VAL A 328 21.08 -7.19 -13.32
N ILE A 329 21.98 -8.19 -13.49
CA ILE A 329 23.34 -7.96 -13.98
C ILE A 329 23.29 -7.29 -15.36
N ASP A 330 22.51 -7.81 -16.30
CA ASP A 330 22.38 -7.26 -17.65
C ASP A 330 21.87 -5.81 -17.63
N THR A 331 20.92 -5.49 -16.74
CA THR A 331 20.43 -4.12 -16.55
C THR A 331 21.56 -3.21 -16.06
N MET A 332 22.31 -3.63 -15.04
CA MET A 332 23.40 -2.84 -14.48
C MET A 332 24.56 -2.66 -15.47
N VAL A 333 24.93 -3.71 -16.24
CA VAL A 333 26.00 -3.66 -17.25
C VAL A 333 25.65 -2.72 -18.40
N ARG A 334 24.38 -2.70 -18.86
CA ARG A 334 23.93 -1.74 -19.90
C ARG A 334 24.07 -0.28 -19.46
N GLU A 335 23.98 -0.01 -18.17
CA GLU A 335 24.10 1.35 -17.62
C GLU A 335 25.50 1.70 -17.13
N MET A 336 26.48 0.79 -17.24
CA MET A 336 27.87 1.05 -16.86
C MET A 336 28.49 2.15 -17.71
N LYS A 337 29.18 3.12 -17.09
CA LYS A 337 29.93 4.20 -17.75
C LYS A 337 31.30 4.30 -17.13
N ASP A 338 32.32 4.28 -17.99
CA ASP A 338 33.75 4.42 -17.59
C ASP A 338 34.18 3.45 -16.46
N GLY A 339 33.61 2.23 -16.46
CA GLY A 339 33.89 1.22 -15.43
C GLY A 339 33.15 1.44 -14.11
N MET A 340 32.24 2.40 -14.03
CA MET A 340 31.43 2.70 -12.87
C MET A 340 29.98 2.30 -13.10
N PHE A 341 29.28 1.88 -12.04
CA PHE A 341 27.86 1.61 -12.04
C PHE A 341 27.06 2.77 -11.43
N PRO A 342 25.82 3.02 -11.86
CA PRO A 342 24.96 3.97 -11.18
C PRO A 342 24.71 3.49 -9.75
N ASN A 343 24.88 4.37 -8.76
CA ASN A 343 24.76 4.00 -7.35
C ASN A 343 23.47 4.55 -6.72
N MET A 344 23.33 5.86 -6.65
CA MET A 344 22.09 6.47 -6.15
C MET A 344 21.32 7.07 -7.32
N GLY A 345 20.27 6.38 -7.81
CA GLY A 345 19.64 6.76 -9.07
C GLY A 345 20.68 6.80 -10.21
N SER A 346 20.79 7.93 -10.89
CA SER A 346 21.74 8.14 -12.00
C SER A 346 23.13 8.61 -11.57
N ALA A 347 23.44 8.70 -10.28
CA ALA A 347 24.75 9.18 -9.79
C ALA A 347 25.82 8.07 -9.79
N TYR A 348 26.96 8.33 -10.42
CA TYR A 348 28.14 7.44 -10.49
C TYR A 348 29.16 7.85 -9.42
N ASN A 349 28.84 7.59 -8.14
CA ASN A 349 29.61 8.11 -6.99
C ASN A 349 30.10 7.03 -6.02
N SER A 350 30.08 5.74 -6.42
CA SER A 350 30.55 4.61 -5.61
C SER A 350 31.67 3.86 -6.35
N VAL A 351 32.88 3.89 -5.78
CA VAL A 351 34.04 3.15 -6.34
C VAL A 351 34.06 1.67 -5.92
N ASP A 352 33.27 1.30 -4.91
CA ASP A 352 33.17 -0.06 -4.40
C ASP A 352 32.08 -0.88 -5.11
N ALA A 353 31.09 -0.26 -5.75
CA ALA A 353 30.10 -0.99 -6.53
C ALA A 353 30.71 -1.88 -7.63
N PRO A 354 31.69 -1.43 -8.46
CA PRO A 354 32.40 -2.30 -9.40
C PRO A 354 33.13 -3.45 -8.72
N LEU A 355 33.68 -3.26 -7.52
CA LEU A 355 34.40 -4.32 -6.81
C LEU A 355 33.43 -5.42 -6.35
N TRP A 356 32.22 -5.05 -5.86
CA TRP A 356 31.17 -6.01 -5.51
C TRP A 356 30.60 -6.76 -6.71
N PHE A 357 30.59 -6.12 -7.88
CA PHE A 357 30.18 -6.76 -9.14
C PHE A 357 31.11 -7.92 -9.53
N PHE A 358 32.42 -7.78 -9.29
CA PHE A 358 33.43 -8.81 -9.63
C PHE A 358 33.54 -9.91 -8.56
N TRP A 359 33.07 -9.65 -7.37
CA TRP A 359 33.10 -10.62 -6.27
C TRP A 359 31.95 -11.65 -6.37
#